data_90c5699e5f63fab95c87148a25916c3c
#
_entry.id   90c5699e5f63fab95c87148a25916c3c
#
_cell.length_a   1.000
_cell.length_b   1.000
_cell.length_c   1.000
_cell.angle_alpha   90.00
_cell.angle_beta   90.00
_cell.angle_gamma   90.00
#
_symmetry.space_group_name_H-M   'P 1'
#
loop_
_entity.id
_entity.type
_entity.pdbx_description
1 polymer ?
#
loop_
_entity_poly.entity_id
_entity_poly.type
_entity_poly.pdbx_seq_one_letter_code
_entity_poly.pdbx_strand_id
1 'polypeptide(L)'
;MSFIIAVSLSLSGCSEMDRSGELREFLSLNEDSFSEAFTEEPCSFSDFNNYMENWAKASNIEIAYKGEHSLVLKNSATSGYDDEPSCLLLCGFNTESASKNKRVITTAQTSLLGPVEHGDILLAISETVGDQFVGIEEIPKKHLACDNLINLSKGSNNNILTSGPVAAVSTFHRSGKLTESNYAQAFEIKLSMPAEYTDPYDFGKDSNYPNPINVIGGFLASGKSSGKLFDIASFESKANEGYAPYYASAVVVVDSNHIESFQSRFEKSFENIQEKFEDLESEFEYTMEETNMPEKVLSDDVATGLISLMYTLNTGVCEQDEESGVIYSASYLKSAKTQKGDLDISVGIRARGESYLDSLSAEYETTAGLCSTKYDFKKSGRLWNSDPNSNLVTFFTGCVPQTGPVESSVSLKATENDFIAEKLPDQNMIIYAFEKGDRKTALENITNFLDPSIQK
;
A
#
# COMPACT_ATOMS: atom_id res chain seq x y z
N MET A 1 28.42 -24.40 0.80
CA MET A 1 29.40 -24.27 -0.31
C MET A 1 28.55 -24.12 -1.57
N SER A 2 28.15 -22.91 -1.91
CA SER A 2 27.25 -22.64 -3.04
C SER A 2 28.11 -22.60 -4.32
N PHE A 3 27.83 -23.50 -5.24
CA PHE A 3 28.36 -23.43 -6.59
C PHE A 3 27.59 -22.34 -7.35
N ILE A 4 28.11 -21.12 -7.38
CA ILE A 4 27.68 -20.12 -8.35
C ILE A 4 28.31 -20.54 -9.68
N ILE A 5 27.50 -21.10 -10.56
CA ILE A 5 27.94 -21.39 -11.93
C ILE A 5 28.00 -20.04 -12.64
N ALA A 6 29.21 -19.51 -12.80
CA ALA A 6 29.44 -18.36 -13.65
C ALA A 6 29.28 -18.83 -15.11
N VAL A 7 28.11 -18.65 -15.67
CA VAL A 7 27.89 -18.84 -17.11
C VAL A 7 28.31 -17.52 -17.80
N SER A 8 29.56 -17.48 -18.26
CA SER A 8 30.00 -16.43 -19.14
C SER A 8 29.40 -16.69 -20.53
N LEU A 9 28.30 -16.00 -20.84
CA LEU A 9 27.74 -15.98 -22.18
C LEU A 9 28.59 -15.07 -23.07
N SER A 10 29.31 -15.73 -23.96
CA SER A 10 29.73 -15.07 -25.18
C SER A 10 28.57 -15.13 -26.18
N LEU A 11 27.71 -14.10 -26.17
CA LEU A 11 26.64 -13.94 -27.15
C LEU A 11 27.26 -13.62 -28.51
N SER A 12 27.67 -14.66 -29.22
CA SER A 12 28.05 -14.55 -30.63
C SER A 12 26.83 -14.95 -31.46
N GLY A 13 26.20 -13.94 -32.08
CA GLY A 13 25.43 -14.01 -33.31
C GLY A 13 24.50 -15.20 -33.56
N CYS A 14 23.57 -15.51 -32.63
CA CYS A 14 22.58 -16.55 -32.84
C CYS A 14 21.21 -15.95 -33.24
N SER A 15 20.41 -16.73 -33.97
CA SER A 15 19.10 -16.33 -34.50
C SER A 15 18.09 -16.08 -33.38
N GLU A 16 17.03 -15.26 -33.61
CA GLU A 16 15.97 -14.93 -32.63
C GLU A 16 15.37 -16.13 -31.88
N MET A 17 15.36 -17.31 -32.52
CA MET A 17 14.80 -18.53 -31.94
C MET A 17 15.66 -19.15 -30.82
N ASP A 18 16.96 -18.83 -30.79
CA ASP A 18 17.93 -19.32 -29.79
C ASP A 18 17.92 -18.46 -28.54
N ARG A 19 17.73 -17.14 -28.71
CA ARG A 19 17.71 -16.15 -27.62
C ARG A 19 16.61 -16.36 -26.59
N SER A 20 15.38 -16.66 -27.03
CA SER A 20 14.27 -16.97 -26.11
C SER A 20 14.55 -18.22 -25.27
N GLY A 21 15.28 -19.18 -25.80
CA GLY A 21 15.75 -20.37 -25.06
C GLY A 21 16.76 -20.01 -23.99
N GLU A 22 17.77 -19.21 -24.33
CA GLU A 22 18.79 -18.73 -23.40
C GLU A 22 18.20 -17.91 -22.25
N LEU A 23 17.31 -16.97 -22.55
CA LEU A 23 16.63 -16.16 -21.51
C LEU A 23 15.84 -17.03 -20.53
N ARG A 24 15.20 -18.10 -21.01
CA ARG A 24 14.46 -19.04 -20.17
C ARG A 24 15.39 -19.86 -19.26
N GLU A 25 16.54 -20.26 -19.76
CA GLU A 25 17.55 -20.93 -18.98
C GLU A 25 18.11 -20.04 -17.88
N PHE A 26 18.44 -18.78 -18.20
CA PHE A 26 18.86 -17.77 -17.22
C PHE A 26 17.81 -17.52 -16.15
N LEU A 27 16.57 -17.38 -16.54
CA LEU A 27 15.48 -17.21 -15.61
C LEU A 27 15.40 -18.39 -14.63
N SER A 28 15.51 -19.61 -15.13
CA SER A 28 15.52 -20.83 -14.32
C SER A 28 16.69 -20.86 -13.32
N LEU A 29 17.90 -20.54 -13.80
CA LEU A 29 19.09 -20.48 -12.95
C LEU A 29 18.98 -19.43 -11.86
N ASN A 30 18.46 -18.23 -12.16
CA ASN A 30 18.22 -17.18 -11.17
C ASN A 30 17.17 -17.62 -10.15
N GLU A 31 16.13 -18.35 -10.59
CA GLU A 31 15.10 -18.87 -9.68
C GLU A 31 15.60 -19.93 -8.71
N ASP A 32 16.44 -20.84 -9.21
CA ASP A 32 17.04 -21.89 -8.39
C ASP A 32 17.99 -21.25 -7.37
N SER A 33 18.87 -20.35 -7.81
CA SER A 33 19.78 -19.61 -6.94
C SER A 33 19.07 -18.80 -5.87
N PHE A 34 17.97 -18.10 -6.24
CA PHE A 34 17.17 -17.34 -5.29
C PHE A 34 16.52 -18.29 -4.25
N SER A 35 15.96 -19.41 -4.70
CA SER A 35 15.31 -20.39 -3.81
C SER A 35 16.27 -21.04 -2.83
N GLU A 36 17.51 -21.30 -3.26
CA GLU A 36 18.57 -21.82 -2.39
C GLU A 36 19.02 -20.79 -1.34
N ALA A 37 19.06 -19.50 -1.73
CA ALA A 37 19.48 -18.43 -0.84
C ALA A 37 18.44 -18.08 0.24
N PHE A 38 17.14 -18.20 -0.08
CA PHE A 38 16.03 -17.78 0.80
C PHE A 38 15.09 -18.96 1.10
N THR A 39 15.61 -19.93 1.87
CA THR A 39 14.86 -21.09 2.35
C THR A 39 14.12 -20.83 3.66
N GLU A 40 14.53 -19.82 4.41
CA GLU A 40 13.96 -19.41 5.68
C GLU A 40 13.39 -17.99 5.59
N GLU A 41 12.26 -17.75 6.23
CA GLU A 41 11.58 -16.44 6.32
C GLU A 41 11.25 -16.13 7.79
N PRO A 42 11.35 -14.88 8.24
CA PRO A 42 11.81 -13.70 7.50
C PRO A 42 13.33 -13.68 7.26
N CYS A 43 13.78 -12.90 6.29
CA CYS A 43 15.21 -12.64 6.05
C CYS A 43 15.54 -11.17 6.28
N SER A 44 16.83 -10.83 6.46
CA SER A 44 17.24 -9.43 6.53
C SER A 44 17.52 -8.86 5.13
N PHE A 45 17.35 -7.54 4.96
CA PHE A 45 17.76 -6.89 3.71
C PHE A 45 19.28 -6.96 3.49
N SER A 46 20.05 -7.08 4.58
CA SER A 46 21.51 -7.32 4.49
C SER A 46 21.85 -8.67 3.86
N ASP A 47 21.10 -9.73 4.17
CA ASP A 47 21.29 -11.04 3.54
C ASP A 47 20.93 -10.99 2.06
N PHE A 48 19.86 -10.26 1.73
CA PHE A 48 19.47 -10.01 0.35
C PHE A 48 20.54 -9.20 -0.41
N ASN A 49 21.07 -8.13 0.18
CA ASN A 49 22.18 -7.37 -0.42
C ASN A 49 23.39 -8.26 -0.70
N ASN A 50 23.78 -9.11 0.26
CA ASN A 50 24.90 -10.04 0.06
C ASN A 50 24.65 -11.02 -1.10
N TYR A 51 23.42 -11.53 -1.21
CA TYR A 51 23.03 -12.39 -2.35
C TYR A 51 23.17 -11.63 -3.67
N MET A 52 22.61 -10.42 -3.78
CA MET A 52 22.63 -9.61 -5.00
C MET A 52 24.03 -9.13 -5.38
N GLU A 53 24.88 -8.81 -4.41
CA GLU A 53 26.30 -8.45 -4.67
C GLU A 53 27.08 -9.63 -5.26
N ASN A 54 26.88 -10.83 -4.70
CA ASN A 54 27.52 -12.04 -5.24
C ASN A 54 27.03 -12.36 -6.66
N TRP A 55 25.73 -12.20 -6.91
CA TRP A 55 25.14 -12.33 -8.22
C TRP A 55 25.69 -11.30 -9.22
N ALA A 56 25.73 -10.03 -8.85
CA ALA A 56 26.25 -8.93 -9.68
C ALA A 56 27.71 -9.17 -10.04
N LYS A 57 28.53 -9.57 -9.06
CA LYS A 57 29.95 -9.90 -9.29
C LYS A 57 30.13 -11.09 -10.24
N ALA A 58 29.32 -12.14 -10.10
CA ALA A 58 29.37 -13.31 -10.99
C ALA A 58 28.92 -12.95 -12.41
N SER A 59 28.01 -12.00 -12.57
CA SER A 59 27.45 -11.54 -13.83
C SER A 59 28.21 -10.35 -14.45
N ASN A 60 29.30 -9.89 -13.82
CA ASN A 60 30.07 -8.72 -14.23
C ASN A 60 29.25 -7.43 -14.30
N ILE A 61 28.31 -7.25 -13.36
CA ILE A 61 27.45 -6.08 -13.21
C ILE A 61 28.03 -5.14 -12.16
N GLU A 62 28.00 -3.84 -12.42
CA GLU A 62 28.46 -2.80 -11.52
C GLU A 62 27.46 -2.58 -10.37
N ILE A 63 27.96 -2.35 -9.14
CA ILE A 63 27.18 -1.87 -8.01
C ILE A 63 27.27 -0.34 -8.02
N ALA A 64 26.24 0.32 -8.56
CA ALA A 64 26.19 1.78 -8.68
C ALA A 64 25.88 2.49 -7.35
N TYR A 65 25.10 1.84 -6.48
CA TYR A 65 24.77 2.35 -5.13
C TYR A 65 24.42 1.19 -4.21
N LYS A 66 24.82 1.31 -2.94
CA LYS A 66 24.42 0.41 -1.86
C LYS A 66 24.08 1.23 -0.62
N GLY A 67 22.85 1.08 -0.13
CA GLY A 67 22.34 1.63 1.11
C GLY A 67 22.09 0.56 2.15
N GLU A 68 21.47 0.95 3.26
CA GLU A 68 21.04 0.04 4.32
C GLU A 68 19.80 -0.76 3.86
N HIS A 69 18.87 -0.10 3.14
CA HIS A 69 17.58 -0.61 2.71
C HIS A 69 17.42 -0.62 1.18
N SER A 70 18.50 -0.41 0.43
CA SER A 70 18.44 -0.31 -1.02
C SER A 70 19.72 -0.71 -1.72
N LEU A 71 19.58 -1.13 -2.99
CA LEU A 71 20.70 -1.49 -3.86
C LEU A 71 20.40 -1.02 -5.28
N VAL A 72 21.38 -0.42 -5.96
CA VAL A 72 21.28 -0.12 -7.40
C VAL A 72 22.44 -0.77 -8.14
N LEU A 73 22.10 -1.60 -9.11
CA LEU A 73 23.02 -2.26 -10.03
C LEU A 73 22.97 -1.57 -11.38
N LYS A 74 24.06 -1.62 -12.13
CA LYS A 74 24.16 -1.02 -13.46
C LYS A 74 24.81 -1.98 -14.46
N ASN A 75 24.13 -2.21 -15.56
CA ASN A 75 24.70 -2.75 -16.79
C ASN A 75 24.94 -1.60 -17.76
N SER A 76 26.22 -1.24 -17.96
CA SER A 76 26.58 -0.10 -18.80
C SER A 76 26.28 -0.37 -20.27
N ALA A 77 25.97 0.68 -21.03
CA ALA A 77 25.64 0.61 -22.43
C ALA A 77 26.63 -0.25 -23.23
N THR A 78 26.12 -1.01 -24.18
CA THR A 78 26.97 -1.72 -25.13
C THR A 78 27.68 -0.73 -26.05
N SER A 79 28.89 -1.08 -26.50
CA SER A 79 29.73 -0.20 -27.32
C SER A 79 28.99 0.28 -28.55
N GLY A 80 28.84 1.61 -28.69
CA GLY A 80 28.12 2.24 -29.78
C GLY A 80 26.65 2.53 -29.53
N TYR A 81 26.16 2.21 -28.30
CA TYR A 81 24.79 2.47 -27.85
C TYR A 81 24.75 3.39 -26.62
N ASP A 82 25.82 4.17 -26.39
CA ASP A 82 25.91 5.10 -25.26
C ASP A 82 24.89 6.24 -25.34
N ASP A 83 24.39 6.57 -26.53
CA ASP A 83 23.38 7.60 -26.77
C ASP A 83 21.93 7.05 -26.76
N GLU A 84 21.74 5.74 -26.60
CA GLU A 84 20.38 5.15 -26.49
C GLU A 84 19.75 5.44 -25.10
N PRO A 85 18.42 5.56 -25.03
CA PRO A 85 17.74 5.88 -23.79
C PRO A 85 18.06 4.93 -22.64
N SER A 86 18.41 5.49 -21.50
CA SER A 86 18.63 4.74 -20.26
C SER A 86 17.30 4.21 -19.70
N CYS A 87 17.36 3.03 -19.04
CA CYS A 87 16.19 2.45 -18.41
C CYS A 87 16.51 1.97 -16.99
N LEU A 88 15.64 2.32 -16.06
CA LEU A 88 15.67 1.81 -14.69
C LEU A 88 14.56 0.76 -14.50
N LEU A 89 14.96 -0.46 -14.16
CA LEU A 89 14.07 -1.47 -13.59
C LEU A 89 14.02 -1.26 -12.09
N LEU A 90 12.81 -1.17 -11.53
CA LEU A 90 12.61 -0.98 -10.10
C LEU A 90 11.86 -2.18 -9.53
N CYS A 91 12.24 -2.64 -8.35
CA CYS A 91 11.59 -3.75 -7.63
C CYS A 91 11.52 -3.45 -6.14
N GLY A 92 10.36 -3.66 -5.54
CA GLY A 92 10.24 -3.76 -4.09
C GLY A 92 10.67 -5.15 -3.60
N PHE A 93 11.32 -5.21 -2.44
CA PHE A 93 11.69 -6.43 -1.74
C PHE A 93 11.14 -6.42 -0.32
N ASN A 94 10.19 -7.32 -0.05
CA ASN A 94 9.63 -7.51 1.29
C ASN A 94 10.43 -8.57 2.04
N THR A 95 11.08 -8.17 3.13
CA THR A 95 11.93 -9.03 3.96
C THR A 95 11.15 -10.04 4.80
N GLU A 96 9.88 -9.78 5.09
CA GLU A 96 9.01 -10.70 5.83
C GLU A 96 8.60 -11.92 4.98
N SER A 97 8.65 -11.78 3.65
CA SER A 97 8.19 -12.81 2.72
C SER A 97 9.04 -12.83 1.44
N ALA A 98 10.31 -13.22 1.58
CA ALA A 98 11.29 -13.26 0.48
C ALA A 98 10.82 -14.12 -0.71
N SER A 99 10.19 -15.28 -0.44
CA SER A 99 9.67 -16.18 -1.49
C SER A 99 8.63 -15.49 -2.40
N LYS A 100 7.85 -14.56 -1.85
CA LYS A 100 6.89 -13.77 -2.64
C LYS A 100 7.56 -12.81 -3.62
N ASN A 101 8.82 -12.42 -3.40
CA ASN A 101 9.56 -11.51 -4.27
C ASN A 101 10.30 -12.24 -5.40
N LYS A 102 10.52 -13.54 -5.26
CA LYS A 102 11.29 -14.36 -6.20
C LYS A 102 10.96 -14.06 -7.66
N ARG A 103 9.67 -14.05 -8.01
CA ARG A 103 9.20 -13.84 -9.38
C ARG A 103 9.69 -12.52 -9.98
N VAL A 104 9.51 -11.43 -9.24
CA VAL A 104 9.84 -10.07 -9.69
C VAL A 104 11.35 -9.90 -9.76
N ILE A 105 12.07 -10.27 -8.71
CA ILE A 105 13.53 -10.12 -8.63
C ILE A 105 14.24 -10.94 -9.71
N THR A 106 13.86 -12.22 -9.89
CA THR A 106 14.54 -13.06 -10.90
C THR A 106 14.23 -12.64 -12.34
N THR A 107 13.02 -12.09 -12.58
CA THR A 107 12.70 -11.47 -13.87
C THR A 107 13.55 -10.23 -14.09
N ALA A 108 13.70 -9.36 -13.09
CA ALA A 108 14.55 -8.16 -13.19
C ALA A 108 16.04 -8.50 -13.40
N GLN A 109 16.58 -9.46 -12.65
CA GLN A 109 17.94 -9.97 -12.84
C GLN A 109 18.17 -10.47 -14.28
N THR A 110 17.21 -11.24 -14.80
CA THR A 110 17.29 -11.79 -16.16
C THR A 110 17.16 -10.67 -17.21
N SER A 111 16.25 -9.72 -17.00
CA SER A 111 16.07 -8.57 -17.89
C SER A 111 17.29 -7.64 -17.94
N LEU A 112 18.03 -7.51 -16.83
CA LEU A 112 19.26 -6.72 -16.77
C LEU A 112 20.36 -7.27 -17.69
N LEU A 113 20.37 -8.59 -17.94
CA LEU A 113 21.35 -9.30 -18.77
C LEU A 113 20.82 -9.67 -20.17
N GLY A 114 19.52 -9.49 -20.40
CA GLY A 114 18.83 -10.01 -21.58
C GLY A 114 19.13 -9.31 -22.90
N PRO A 115 19.19 -7.97 -22.96
CA PRO A 115 19.47 -7.26 -24.22
C PRO A 115 20.88 -7.50 -24.72
N VAL A 116 21.02 -7.63 -26.04
CA VAL A 116 22.34 -7.73 -26.72
C VAL A 116 22.92 -6.36 -26.93
N GLU A 117 22.11 -5.45 -27.45
CA GLU A 117 22.43 -4.06 -27.70
C GLU A 117 21.55 -3.19 -26.85
N HIS A 118 22.13 -2.32 -26.01
CA HIS A 118 21.36 -1.52 -25.07
C HIS A 118 22.09 -0.26 -24.62
N GLY A 119 21.33 0.78 -24.26
CA GLY A 119 21.80 1.90 -23.47
C GLY A 119 22.09 1.49 -22.03
N ASP A 120 22.29 2.45 -21.14
CA ASP A 120 22.46 2.15 -19.69
C ASP A 120 21.20 1.49 -19.11
N ILE A 121 21.34 0.31 -18.51
CA ILE A 121 20.27 -0.36 -17.78
C ILE A 121 20.62 -0.38 -16.29
N LEU A 122 19.73 0.13 -15.47
CA LEU A 122 19.84 0.08 -14.01
C LEU A 122 18.80 -0.86 -13.43
N LEU A 123 19.15 -1.50 -12.32
CA LEU A 123 18.20 -2.25 -11.48
C LEU A 123 18.26 -1.70 -10.07
N ALA A 124 17.22 -1.01 -9.63
CA ALA A 124 17.06 -0.56 -8.26
C ALA A 124 16.15 -1.54 -7.49
N ILE A 125 16.60 -1.93 -6.31
CA ILE A 125 15.83 -2.76 -5.40
C ILE A 125 15.72 -2.02 -4.09
N SER A 126 14.48 -1.86 -3.60
CA SER A 126 14.18 -1.15 -2.37
C SER A 126 13.48 -2.06 -1.36
N GLU A 127 13.85 -1.97 -0.09
CA GLU A 127 13.13 -2.67 0.97
C GLU A 127 11.74 -2.06 1.14
N THR A 128 10.75 -2.94 1.23
CA THR A 128 9.35 -2.58 1.51
C THR A 128 8.88 -3.36 2.73
N VAL A 129 8.24 -2.66 3.67
CA VAL A 129 7.61 -3.25 4.86
C VAL A 129 6.18 -2.71 4.92
N GLY A 130 5.19 -3.53 4.57
CA GLY A 130 3.82 -3.07 4.38
C GLY A 130 3.73 -1.97 3.31
N ASP A 131 3.14 -0.83 3.68
CA ASP A 131 3.05 0.39 2.84
C ASP A 131 4.27 1.32 2.99
N GLN A 132 5.30 0.91 3.72
CA GLN A 132 6.52 1.69 3.88
C GLN A 132 7.54 1.30 2.82
N PHE A 133 8.00 2.28 2.07
CA PHE A 133 8.98 2.14 1.00
C PHE A 133 10.33 2.71 1.44
N VAL A 134 10.87 2.18 2.54
CA VAL A 134 12.07 2.71 3.22
C VAL A 134 13.26 2.80 2.29
N GLY A 135 13.45 1.78 1.45
CA GLY A 135 14.59 1.72 0.54
C GLY A 135 14.56 2.77 -0.57
N ILE A 136 13.38 3.14 -1.09
CA ILE A 136 13.30 4.12 -2.20
C ILE A 136 13.64 5.54 -1.74
N GLU A 137 13.33 5.88 -0.49
CA GLU A 137 13.67 7.18 0.09
C GLU A 137 15.18 7.36 0.24
N GLU A 138 15.89 6.27 0.51
CA GLU A 138 17.34 6.26 0.70
C GLU A 138 18.13 6.46 -0.60
N ILE A 139 17.61 6.00 -1.76
CA ILE A 139 18.33 6.07 -3.03
C ILE A 139 18.53 7.53 -3.47
N PRO A 140 19.77 7.99 -3.67
CA PRO A 140 20.03 9.33 -4.18
C PRO A 140 19.42 9.55 -5.56
N LYS A 141 18.85 10.74 -5.80
CA LYS A 141 18.22 11.14 -7.06
C LYS A 141 19.01 10.77 -8.33
N LYS A 142 20.33 10.92 -8.28
CA LYS A 142 21.22 10.63 -9.43
C LYS A 142 21.23 9.16 -9.86
N HIS A 143 20.82 8.24 -8.99
CA HIS A 143 20.73 6.80 -9.29
C HIS A 143 19.32 6.36 -9.65
N LEU A 144 18.34 7.26 -9.57
CA LEU A 144 16.96 7.06 -10.01
C LEU A 144 16.67 7.76 -11.34
N ALA A 145 17.44 8.81 -11.66
CA ALA A 145 17.24 9.58 -12.90
C ALA A 145 17.65 8.77 -14.13
N CYS A 146 16.70 8.55 -15.02
CA CYS A 146 16.84 7.81 -16.29
C CYS A 146 15.80 8.31 -17.29
N ASP A 147 15.89 7.89 -18.55
CA ASP A 147 14.91 8.27 -19.58
C ASP A 147 13.58 7.52 -19.37
N ASN A 148 13.65 6.23 -19.01
CA ASN A 148 12.50 5.37 -18.78
C ASN A 148 12.62 4.59 -17.48
N LEU A 149 11.52 4.44 -16.75
CA LEU A 149 11.44 3.65 -15.52
C LEU A 149 10.32 2.63 -15.61
N ILE A 150 10.66 1.37 -15.35
CA ILE A 150 9.70 0.25 -15.27
C ILE A 150 9.74 -0.32 -13.87
N ASN A 151 8.71 -0.01 -13.06
CA ASN A 151 8.53 -0.64 -11.76
C ASN A 151 7.87 -2.01 -11.96
N LEU A 152 8.57 -3.05 -11.59
CA LEU A 152 8.11 -4.44 -11.73
C LEU A 152 7.34 -4.86 -10.48
N SER A 153 6.12 -5.31 -10.66
CA SER A 153 5.23 -5.68 -9.55
C SER A 153 4.57 -7.03 -9.80
N LYS A 154 4.01 -7.58 -8.73
CA LYS A 154 3.13 -8.75 -8.81
C LYS A 154 1.73 -8.30 -9.20
N GLY A 155 1.10 -9.05 -10.09
CA GLY A 155 -0.30 -8.87 -10.45
C GLY A 155 -1.00 -10.21 -10.57
N SER A 156 -2.31 -10.21 -10.65
CA SER A 156 -3.13 -11.36 -11.00
C SER A 156 -3.24 -11.56 -12.51
N ASN A 157 -2.94 -10.50 -13.28
CA ASN A 157 -2.90 -10.50 -14.74
C ASN A 157 -1.73 -9.64 -15.22
N ASN A 158 -1.29 -9.84 -16.48
CA ASN A 158 -0.40 -8.92 -17.15
C ASN A 158 -1.07 -7.55 -17.31
N ASN A 159 -0.45 -6.54 -16.73
CA ASN A 159 -1.04 -5.22 -16.69
C ASN A 159 -0.03 -4.10 -16.55
N ILE A 160 -0.34 -2.93 -17.08
CA ILE A 160 0.44 -1.72 -16.87
C ILE A 160 -0.38 -0.64 -16.20
N LEU A 161 0.27 0.08 -15.27
CA LEU A 161 -0.24 1.30 -14.69
C LEU A 161 0.60 2.47 -15.18
N THR A 162 -0.07 3.50 -15.64
CA THR A 162 0.54 4.72 -16.16
C THR A 162 0.30 5.92 -15.25
N SER A 163 -0.37 5.71 -14.13
CA SER A 163 -0.64 6.73 -13.11
C SER A 163 -0.78 6.10 -11.73
N GLY A 164 -0.49 6.86 -10.68
CA GLY A 164 -0.68 6.46 -9.28
C GLY A 164 -1.64 7.37 -8.52
N PRO A 165 -2.10 6.95 -7.34
CA PRO A 165 -2.93 7.79 -6.48
C PRO A 165 -2.08 8.83 -5.75
N VAL A 166 -2.68 9.97 -5.46
CA VAL A 166 -2.14 10.93 -4.49
C VAL A 166 -2.70 10.61 -3.10
N ALA A 167 -1.86 10.71 -2.08
CA ALA A 167 -2.25 10.47 -0.69
C ALA A 167 -2.43 11.78 0.08
N ALA A 168 -3.28 11.74 1.10
CA ALA A 168 -3.43 12.83 2.06
C ALA A 168 -3.87 12.30 3.43
N VAL A 169 -3.72 13.14 4.44
CA VAL A 169 -4.27 12.90 5.77
C VAL A 169 -5.09 14.12 6.18
N SER A 170 -6.34 13.87 6.55
CA SER A 170 -7.20 14.84 7.21
C SER A 170 -7.18 14.62 8.71
N THR A 171 -7.04 15.70 9.50
CA THR A 171 -7.08 15.63 10.96
C THR A 171 -8.17 16.54 11.50
N PHE A 172 -8.89 16.03 12.51
CA PHE A 172 -9.96 16.72 13.21
C PHE A 172 -9.58 16.81 14.67
N HIS A 173 -9.52 18.02 15.20
CA HIS A 173 -9.17 18.26 16.58
C HIS A 173 -10.28 19.06 17.28
N ARG A 174 -10.62 18.65 18.49
CA ARG A 174 -11.51 19.41 19.37
C ARG A 174 -10.95 19.44 20.78
N SER A 175 -10.67 20.63 21.28
CA SER A 175 -10.30 20.81 22.67
C SER A 175 -11.56 20.82 23.54
N GLY A 176 -11.49 20.14 24.68
CA GLY A 176 -12.59 20.05 25.61
C GLY A 176 -12.16 19.90 27.07
N LYS A 177 -13.11 19.52 27.90
CA LYS A 177 -12.90 19.32 29.33
C LYS A 177 -13.44 17.97 29.75
N LEU A 178 -12.92 17.50 30.87
CA LEU A 178 -13.46 16.36 31.57
C LEU A 178 -14.48 16.85 32.64
N THR A 179 -15.61 16.14 32.72
CA THR A 179 -16.69 16.40 33.68
C THR A 179 -16.97 15.16 34.52
N GLU A 180 -17.70 15.28 35.58
CA GLU A 180 -18.21 14.15 36.33
C GLU A 180 -19.38 13.50 35.55
N SER A 181 -19.50 12.17 35.61
CA SER A 181 -20.65 11.47 35.05
C SER A 181 -21.84 11.53 35.99
N ASN A 182 -23.03 11.64 35.43
CA ASN A 182 -24.30 11.51 36.18
C ASN A 182 -24.79 10.06 36.26
N TYR A 183 -24.10 9.11 35.66
CA TYR A 183 -24.48 7.70 35.55
C TYR A 183 -23.59 6.83 36.43
N ALA A 184 -23.97 5.55 36.61
CA ALA A 184 -23.43 4.76 37.70
C ALA A 184 -22.73 3.46 37.29
N GLN A 185 -22.83 3.04 36.02
CA GLN A 185 -22.23 1.77 35.60
C GLN A 185 -21.38 1.94 34.33
N ALA A 186 -20.11 1.55 34.42
CA ALA A 186 -19.16 1.70 33.35
C ALA A 186 -18.97 0.38 32.58
N PHE A 187 -18.84 0.51 31.26
CA PHE A 187 -18.50 -0.59 30.33
C PHE A 187 -17.33 -0.20 29.48
N GLU A 188 -16.44 -1.17 29.22
CA GLU A 188 -15.45 -1.09 28.15
C GLU A 188 -15.97 -1.87 26.95
N ILE A 189 -16.03 -1.21 25.80
CA ILE A 189 -16.37 -1.80 24.50
C ILE A 189 -15.09 -1.88 23.71
N LYS A 190 -14.74 -3.06 23.20
CA LYS A 190 -13.45 -3.31 22.57
C LYS A 190 -13.64 -4.18 21.33
N LEU A 191 -13.00 -3.79 20.24
CA LEU A 191 -12.81 -4.63 19.04
C LEU A 191 -11.34 -4.74 18.74
N SER A 192 -10.84 -5.98 18.66
CA SER A 192 -9.48 -6.31 18.25
C SER A 192 -9.49 -7.35 17.15
N MET A 193 -8.51 -7.27 16.25
CA MET A 193 -8.37 -8.15 15.08
C MET A 193 -6.91 -8.54 14.91
N PRO A 194 -6.62 -9.75 14.36
CA PRO A 194 -5.27 -10.14 13.99
C PRO A 194 -4.75 -9.46 12.72
N ALA A 195 -5.61 -8.74 11.99
CA ALA A 195 -5.28 -8.10 10.72
C ALA A 195 -4.36 -6.87 10.89
N GLU A 196 -3.21 -7.06 11.57
CA GLU A 196 -2.23 -6.01 11.85
C GLU A 196 -1.59 -5.44 10.58
N TYR A 197 -1.76 -6.12 9.44
CA TYR A 197 -1.09 -5.82 8.17
C TYR A 197 -2.08 -5.64 7.01
N THR A 198 -3.32 -5.32 7.30
CA THR A 198 -4.32 -5.06 6.25
C THR A 198 -4.11 -3.69 5.62
N ASP A 199 -3.90 -3.67 4.30
CA ASP A 199 -3.86 -2.42 3.55
C ASP A 199 -5.27 -1.79 3.50
N PRO A 200 -5.45 -0.58 4.03
CA PRO A 200 -6.76 0.06 4.13
C PRO A 200 -7.32 0.53 2.78
N TYR A 201 -6.53 0.46 1.71
CA TYR A 201 -6.92 0.85 0.34
C TYR A 201 -7.00 -0.33 -0.62
N ASP A 202 -6.93 -1.54 -0.10
CA ASP A 202 -7.23 -2.76 -0.84
C ASP A 202 -8.71 -3.09 -0.69
N PHE A 203 -9.47 -2.92 -1.76
CA PHE A 203 -10.91 -3.20 -1.82
C PHE A 203 -11.20 -4.52 -2.55
N GLY A 204 -10.19 -5.38 -2.70
CA GLY A 204 -10.34 -6.73 -3.24
C GLY A 204 -11.18 -7.63 -2.32
N LYS A 205 -11.64 -8.77 -2.85
CA LYS A 205 -12.52 -9.70 -2.12
C LYS A 205 -11.91 -10.25 -0.82
N ASP A 206 -10.57 -10.33 -0.77
CA ASP A 206 -9.85 -10.92 0.36
C ASP A 206 -9.45 -9.88 1.42
N SER A 207 -9.81 -8.62 1.25
CA SER A 207 -9.36 -7.48 2.07
C SER A 207 -10.49 -6.84 2.89
N ASN A 208 -11.64 -7.48 2.98
CA ASN A 208 -12.83 -6.91 3.63
C ASN A 208 -12.81 -7.10 5.15
N TYR A 209 -11.93 -6.38 5.84
CA TYR A 209 -11.90 -6.35 7.31
C TYR A 209 -12.71 -5.19 7.88
N PRO A 210 -13.38 -5.36 9.04
CA PRO A 210 -14.04 -4.25 9.72
C PRO A 210 -13.02 -3.24 10.24
N ASN A 211 -13.25 -1.94 10.04
CA ASN A 211 -12.46 -0.92 10.74
C ASN A 211 -12.98 -0.79 12.17
N PRO A 212 -12.19 -1.12 13.23
CA PRO A 212 -12.65 -1.11 14.62
C PRO A 212 -13.19 0.24 15.09
N ILE A 213 -12.63 1.35 14.55
CA ILE A 213 -13.08 2.70 14.89
C ILE A 213 -14.50 2.93 14.35
N ASN A 214 -14.75 2.52 13.11
CA ASN A 214 -16.09 2.65 12.49
C ASN A 214 -17.13 1.79 13.22
N VAL A 215 -16.75 0.58 13.62
CA VAL A 215 -17.67 -0.34 14.32
C VAL A 215 -18.10 0.24 15.66
N ILE A 216 -17.14 0.59 16.52
CA ILE A 216 -17.46 1.14 17.84
C ILE A 216 -18.13 2.51 17.71
N GLY A 217 -17.64 3.39 16.82
CA GLY A 217 -18.25 4.68 16.55
C GLY A 217 -19.71 4.57 16.07
N GLY A 218 -19.98 3.65 15.15
CA GLY A 218 -21.33 3.35 14.67
C GLY A 218 -22.26 2.81 15.77
N PHE A 219 -21.75 1.95 16.65
CA PHE A 219 -22.48 1.47 17.82
C PHE A 219 -22.86 2.62 18.76
N LEU A 220 -21.92 3.49 19.10
CA LEU A 220 -22.16 4.65 19.96
C LEU A 220 -23.16 5.63 19.33
N ALA A 221 -22.99 5.93 18.02
CA ALA A 221 -23.91 6.78 17.28
C ALA A 221 -25.34 6.23 17.26
N SER A 222 -25.48 4.93 17.00
CA SER A 222 -26.74 4.20 17.03
C SER A 222 -27.38 4.20 18.43
N GLY A 223 -26.57 4.12 19.50
CA GLY A 223 -27.01 4.26 20.88
C GLY A 223 -27.63 5.64 21.14
N LYS A 224 -26.91 6.70 20.85
CA LYS A 224 -27.41 8.10 21.04
C LYS A 224 -28.64 8.39 20.20
N SER A 225 -28.68 8.00 18.92
CA SER A 225 -29.82 8.24 18.02
C SER A 225 -31.10 7.52 18.49
N SER A 226 -30.97 6.41 19.20
CA SER A 226 -32.09 5.70 19.81
C SER A 226 -32.47 6.18 21.23
N GLY A 227 -31.92 7.29 21.66
CA GLY A 227 -32.23 7.93 22.95
C GLY A 227 -31.61 7.25 24.16
N LYS A 228 -30.55 6.45 24.00
CA LYS A 228 -29.82 5.86 25.13
C LYS A 228 -28.98 6.94 25.82
N LEU A 229 -29.06 6.93 27.14
CA LEU A 229 -28.33 7.87 27.98
C LEU A 229 -27.05 7.23 28.48
N PHE A 230 -25.92 7.76 27.98
CA PHE A 230 -24.58 7.36 28.41
C PHE A 230 -23.58 8.48 28.17
N ASP A 231 -22.54 8.52 28.97
CA ASP A 231 -21.38 9.39 28.79
C ASP A 231 -20.22 8.57 28.24
N ILE A 232 -19.30 9.22 27.51
CA ILE A 232 -18.07 8.63 27.02
C ILE A 232 -16.92 9.11 27.89
N ALA A 233 -16.17 8.20 28.49
CA ALA A 233 -15.00 8.53 29.30
C ALA A 233 -13.72 8.60 28.43
N SER A 234 -13.58 7.64 27.52
CA SER A 234 -12.42 7.59 26.61
C SER A 234 -12.76 6.87 25.31
N PHE A 235 -11.97 7.19 24.29
CA PHE A 235 -11.90 6.45 23.04
C PHE A 235 -10.44 6.34 22.62
N GLU A 236 -10.00 5.15 22.22
CA GLU A 236 -8.66 4.94 21.69
C GLU A 236 -8.64 3.93 20.56
N SER A 237 -7.64 4.04 19.71
CA SER A 237 -7.37 3.09 18.62
C SER A 237 -5.89 2.82 18.48
N LYS A 238 -5.53 1.67 17.87
CA LYS A 238 -4.15 1.28 17.56
C LYS A 238 -4.08 0.79 16.13
N ALA A 239 -3.03 1.19 15.45
CA ALA A 239 -2.66 0.74 14.12
C ALA A 239 -1.13 0.65 14.05
N ASN A 240 -0.62 -0.27 13.23
CA ASN A 240 0.76 -0.20 12.80
C ASN A 240 0.91 0.88 11.72
N GLU A 241 2.10 1.40 11.57
CA GLU A 241 2.34 2.44 10.57
C GLU A 241 2.12 1.87 9.15
N GLY A 242 1.34 2.58 8.32
CA GLY A 242 1.00 2.13 6.97
C GLY A 242 -0.19 1.16 6.87
N TYR A 243 -0.75 0.69 8.00
CA TYR A 243 -1.82 -0.30 8.01
C TYR A 243 -3.14 0.22 8.58
N ALA A 244 -4.22 -0.52 8.31
CA ALA A 244 -5.51 -0.26 8.93
C ALA A 244 -5.46 -0.46 10.46
N PRO A 245 -6.32 0.24 11.22
CA PRO A 245 -6.43 -0.01 12.66
C PRO A 245 -6.83 -1.47 12.94
N TYR A 246 -6.11 -2.11 13.84
CA TYR A 246 -6.41 -3.47 14.30
C TYR A 246 -7.11 -3.51 15.67
N TYR A 247 -7.20 -2.36 16.32
CA TYR A 247 -7.80 -2.23 17.64
C TYR A 247 -8.51 -0.89 17.81
N ALA A 248 -9.65 -0.93 18.47
CA ALA A 248 -10.27 0.25 19.08
C ALA A 248 -10.98 -0.13 20.38
N SER A 249 -11.06 0.81 21.32
CA SER A 249 -11.87 0.69 22.53
C SER A 249 -12.53 2.00 22.92
N ALA A 250 -13.66 1.90 23.62
CA ALA A 250 -14.36 3.00 24.24
C ALA A 250 -14.79 2.62 25.66
N VAL A 251 -14.57 3.51 26.62
CA VAL A 251 -15.15 3.38 27.96
C VAL A 251 -16.36 4.32 28.05
N VAL A 252 -17.50 3.75 28.40
CA VAL A 252 -18.78 4.47 28.53
C VAL A 252 -19.37 4.28 29.93
N VAL A 253 -20.10 5.28 30.42
CA VAL A 253 -20.86 5.20 31.66
C VAL A 253 -22.32 5.33 31.31
N VAL A 254 -23.13 4.30 31.64
CA VAL A 254 -24.52 4.14 31.19
C VAL A 254 -25.49 4.43 32.31
N ASP A 255 -26.62 5.09 31.98
CA ASP A 255 -27.73 5.29 32.89
C ASP A 255 -28.34 3.95 33.28
N SER A 256 -28.60 3.77 34.58
CA SER A 256 -29.12 2.51 35.16
C SER A 256 -30.41 2.00 34.49
N ASN A 257 -31.26 2.90 34.03
CA ASN A 257 -32.52 2.55 33.36
C ASN A 257 -32.31 2.09 31.92
N HIS A 258 -31.11 2.26 31.35
CA HIS A 258 -30.80 1.97 29.96
C HIS A 258 -29.85 0.78 29.78
N ILE A 259 -29.31 0.19 30.84
CA ILE A 259 -28.30 -0.87 30.80
C ILE A 259 -28.77 -2.06 29.96
N GLU A 260 -29.88 -2.69 30.29
CA GLU A 260 -30.39 -3.85 29.54
C GLU A 260 -30.59 -3.55 28.05
N SER A 261 -31.13 -2.38 27.76
CA SER A 261 -31.36 -1.98 26.37
C SER A 261 -30.11 -1.57 25.66
N PHE A 262 -29.07 -1.15 26.36
CA PHE A 262 -27.73 -0.86 25.79
C PHE A 262 -27.02 -2.18 25.50
N GLN A 263 -27.08 -3.15 26.40
CA GLN A 263 -26.52 -4.50 26.19
C GLN A 263 -27.20 -5.23 25.00
N SER A 264 -28.54 -5.23 24.96
CA SER A 264 -29.26 -5.82 23.82
C SER A 264 -28.94 -5.17 22.48
N ARG A 265 -28.58 -3.89 22.49
CA ARG A 265 -28.09 -3.20 21.26
C ARG A 265 -26.68 -3.64 20.90
N PHE A 266 -25.83 -3.87 21.89
CA PHE A 266 -24.50 -4.42 21.65
C PHE A 266 -24.58 -5.81 21.03
N GLU A 267 -25.43 -6.70 21.56
CA GLU A 267 -25.68 -8.03 21.01
C GLU A 267 -26.08 -7.97 19.53
N LYS A 268 -27.00 -7.06 19.17
CA LYS A 268 -27.38 -6.85 17.77
C LYS A 268 -26.24 -6.31 16.91
N SER A 269 -25.41 -5.43 17.47
CA SER A 269 -24.22 -4.93 16.76
C SER A 269 -23.22 -6.05 16.51
N PHE A 270 -23.04 -6.93 17.49
CA PHE A 270 -22.18 -8.10 17.39
C PHE A 270 -22.69 -9.07 16.31
N GLU A 271 -23.99 -9.43 16.35
CA GLU A 271 -24.62 -10.29 15.33
C GLU A 271 -24.45 -9.72 13.90
N ASN A 272 -24.67 -8.41 13.72
CA ASN A 272 -24.52 -7.75 12.42
C ASN A 272 -23.06 -7.80 11.90
N ILE A 273 -22.07 -7.69 12.79
CA ILE A 273 -20.66 -7.78 12.42
C ILE A 273 -20.30 -9.22 12.07
N GLN A 274 -20.75 -10.21 12.85
CA GLN A 274 -20.56 -11.61 12.53
C GLN A 274 -21.16 -11.99 11.18
N GLU A 275 -22.39 -11.57 10.90
CA GLU A 275 -23.05 -11.84 9.62
C GLU A 275 -22.32 -11.18 8.44
N LYS A 276 -21.90 -9.93 8.60
CA LYS A 276 -21.20 -9.18 7.56
C LYS A 276 -19.82 -9.72 7.24
N PHE A 277 -19.13 -10.29 8.24
CA PHE A 277 -17.75 -10.79 8.17
C PHE A 277 -17.69 -12.27 8.58
N GLU A 278 -18.64 -13.08 8.09
CA GLU A 278 -18.79 -14.50 8.43
C GLU A 278 -17.49 -15.29 8.19
N ASP A 279 -16.77 -15.00 7.11
CA ASP A 279 -15.51 -15.65 6.77
C ASP A 279 -14.37 -15.33 7.77
N LEU A 280 -14.52 -14.29 8.61
CA LEU A 280 -13.52 -13.80 9.56
C LEU A 280 -13.95 -14.00 11.03
N GLU A 281 -15.06 -14.69 11.30
CA GLU A 281 -15.67 -14.80 12.64
C GLU A 281 -14.68 -15.28 13.72
N SER A 282 -13.74 -16.16 13.36
CA SER A 282 -12.72 -16.65 14.30
C SER A 282 -11.52 -15.73 14.47
N GLU A 283 -11.44 -14.64 13.72
CA GLU A 283 -10.27 -13.76 13.63
C GLU A 283 -10.44 -12.44 14.40
N PHE A 284 -11.64 -12.11 14.89
CA PHE A 284 -11.83 -10.88 15.66
C PHE A 284 -12.52 -11.11 17.01
N GLU A 285 -12.20 -10.27 17.97
CA GLU A 285 -12.80 -10.25 19.32
C GLU A 285 -13.55 -8.93 19.50
N TYR A 286 -14.90 -8.99 19.57
CA TYR A 286 -15.76 -7.83 19.84
C TYR A 286 -16.49 -8.05 21.17
N THR A 287 -16.12 -7.28 22.20
CA THR A 287 -16.60 -7.47 23.58
C THR A 287 -17.16 -6.19 24.19
N MET A 288 -18.06 -6.35 25.14
CA MET A 288 -18.50 -5.32 26.06
C MET A 288 -18.51 -5.89 27.47
N GLU A 289 -17.65 -5.37 28.33
CA GLU A 289 -17.45 -5.85 29.68
C GLU A 289 -17.64 -4.73 30.69
N GLU A 290 -18.15 -5.06 31.90
CA GLU A 290 -18.15 -4.12 33.00
C GLU A 290 -16.73 -3.75 33.40
N THR A 291 -16.51 -2.46 33.66
CA THR A 291 -15.21 -1.95 34.05
C THR A 291 -15.30 -1.01 35.25
N ASN A 292 -14.15 -0.61 35.79
CA ASN A 292 -14.11 0.35 36.89
C ASN A 292 -14.66 1.70 36.44
N MET A 293 -15.40 2.35 37.36
CA MET A 293 -15.90 3.70 37.13
C MET A 293 -14.74 4.66 36.84
N PRO A 294 -14.76 5.38 35.70
CA PRO A 294 -13.79 6.41 35.43
C PRO A 294 -14.00 7.60 36.38
N GLU A 295 -12.90 8.27 36.74
CA GLU A 295 -13.00 9.48 37.58
C GLU A 295 -13.79 10.59 36.89
N LYS A 296 -13.67 10.69 35.56
CA LYS A 296 -14.31 11.72 34.76
C LYS A 296 -14.65 11.19 33.36
N VAL A 297 -15.58 11.89 32.70
CA VAL A 297 -16.02 11.64 31.33
C VAL A 297 -15.78 12.87 30.46
N LEU A 298 -15.83 12.70 29.15
CA LEU A 298 -15.78 13.81 28.20
C LEU A 298 -16.97 14.73 28.40
N SER A 299 -16.77 16.04 28.22
CA SER A 299 -17.89 16.96 28.16
C SER A 299 -18.82 16.63 26.98
N ASP A 300 -20.11 16.88 27.13
CA ASP A 300 -21.13 16.56 26.12
C ASP A 300 -20.81 17.05 24.72
N ASP A 301 -20.20 18.22 24.62
CA ASP A 301 -19.82 18.81 23.35
C ASP A 301 -18.69 18.01 22.66
N VAL A 302 -17.70 17.50 23.40
CA VAL A 302 -16.65 16.64 22.85
C VAL A 302 -17.20 15.27 22.49
N ALA A 303 -17.99 14.64 23.37
CA ALA A 303 -18.63 13.37 23.12
C ALA A 303 -19.56 13.42 21.90
N THR A 304 -20.33 14.49 21.75
CA THR A 304 -21.18 14.74 20.57
C THR A 304 -20.34 14.95 19.32
N GLY A 305 -19.23 15.69 19.39
CA GLY A 305 -18.30 15.89 18.27
C GLY A 305 -17.70 14.57 17.81
N LEU A 306 -17.24 13.72 18.72
CA LEU A 306 -16.71 12.39 18.43
C LEU A 306 -17.74 11.53 17.68
N ILE A 307 -18.94 11.39 18.23
CA ILE A 307 -20.00 10.56 17.63
C ILE A 307 -20.42 11.12 16.28
N SER A 308 -20.58 12.45 16.16
CA SER A 308 -20.99 13.09 14.92
C SER A 308 -19.96 12.87 13.81
N LEU A 309 -18.66 13.04 14.09
CA LEU A 309 -17.59 12.78 13.14
C LEU A 309 -17.59 11.32 12.68
N MET A 310 -17.62 10.36 13.62
CA MET A 310 -17.62 8.93 13.29
C MET A 310 -18.85 8.51 12.46
N TYR A 311 -19.96 9.22 12.59
CA TYR A 311 -21.17 8.92 11.84
C TYR A 311 -21.24 9.59 10.48
N THR A 312 -20.66 10.82 10.34
CA THR A 312 -20.81 11.64 9.14
C THR A 312 -19.61 11.60 8.20
N LEU A 313 -18.44 11.19 8.70
CA LEU A 313 -17.27 11.06 7.83
C LEU A 313 -17.50 9.98 6.78
N ASN A 314 -17.40 10.36 5.52
CA ASN A 314 -17.45 9.43 4.41
C ASN A 314 -16.14 8.61 4.38
N THR A 315 -16.25 7.30 4.57
CA THR A 315 -15.10 6.39 4.63
C THR A 315 -15.37 5.11 3.82
N GLY A 316 -14.32 4.44 3.39
CA GLY A 316 -14.38 3.37 2.43
C GLY A 316 -14.16 3.92 1.01
N VAL A 317 -14.79 3.31 0.02
CA VAL A 317 -14.82 3.84 -1.36
C VAL A 317 -15.70 5.09 -1.37
N CYS A 318 -15.09 6.24 -1.64
CA CYS A 318 -15.77 7.53 -1.64
C CYS A 318 -16.32 7.87 -3.03
N GLU A 319 -15.58 7.53 -4.09
CA GLU A 319 -16.00 7.74 -5.47
C GLU A 319 -15.47 6.62 -6.38
N GLN A 320 -16.36 6.05 -7.19
CA GLN A 320 -16.02 5.02 -8.15
C GLN A 320 -16.88 5.13 -9.41
N ASP A 321 -16.36 4.65 -10.52
CA ASP A 321 -17.14 4.47 -11.76
C ASP A 321 -18.01 3.21 -11.67
N GLU A 322 -19.30 3.36 -11.82
CA GLU A 322 -20.27 2.24 -11.69
C GLU A 322 -20.15 1.19 -12.80
N GLU A 323 -19.70 1.59 -14.00
CA GLU A 323 -19.61 0.69 -15.16
C GLU A 323 -18.30 -0.11 -15.15
N SER A 324 -17.18 0.56 -14.91
CA SER A 324 -15.85 -0.06 -14.93
C SER A 324 -15.39 -0.58 -13.57
N GLY A 325 -16.02 -0.14 -12.47
CA GLY A 325 -15.59 -0.44 -11.10
C GLY A 325 -14.31 0.27 -10.68
N VAL A 326 -13.82 1.22 -11.48
CA VAL A 326 -12.60 2.00 -11.14
C VAL A 326 -12.87 2.87 -9.93
N ILE A 327 -12.05 2.72 -8.88
CA ILE A 327 -12.11 3.56 -7.69
C ILE A 327 -11.29 4.83 -7.93
N TYR A 328 -11.92 5.99 -7.83
CA TYR A 328 -11.28 7.30 -7.98
C TYR A 328 -10.81 7.88 -6.65
N SER A 329 -11.54 7.66 -5.58
CA SER A 329 -11.12 8.08 -4.24
C SER A 329 -11.63 7.14 -3.16
N ALA A 330 -10.83 7.02 -2.12
CA ALA A 330 -11.17 6.23 -0.92
C ALA A 330 -10.51 6.82 0.31
N SER A 331 -11.09 6.53 1.46
CA SER A 331 -10.57 6.96 2.74
C SER A 331 -10.83 5.93 3.84
N TYR A 332 -10.11 6.06 4.95
CA TYR A 332 -10.34 5.23 6.13
C TYR A 332 -10.04 6.00 7.42
N LEU A 333 -10.74 5.69 8.49
CA LEU A 333 -10.40 6.18 9.82
C LEU A 333 -9.08 5.54 10.25
N LYS A 334 -8.03 6.37 10.28
CA LYS A 334 -6.65 5.96 10.59
C LYS A 334 -6.42 5.90 12.09
N SER A 335 -6.94 6.87 12.81
CA SER A 335 -6.87 6.91 14.27
C SER A 335 -8.01 7.72 14.88
N ALA A 336 -8.41 7.35 16.08
CA ALA A 336 -9.28 8.14 16.94
C ALA A 336 -8.80 8.01 18.37
N LYS A 337 -8.63 9.14 19.07
CA LYS A 337 -8.11 9.18 20.42
C LYS A 337 -8.69 10.35 21.20
N THR A 338 -9.00 10.08 22.47
CA THR A 338 -9.33 11.12 23.44
C THR A 338 -8.22 11.19 24.49
N GLN A 339 -7.79 12.39 24.84
CA GLN A 339 -6.75 12.58 25.85
C GLN A 339 -6.98 13.86 26.63
N LYS A 340 -7.12 13.77 27.96
CA LYS A 340 -7.33 14.91 28.87
C LYS A 340 -8.54 15.78 28.50
N GLY A 341 -9.54 15.20 27.86
CA GLY A 341 -10.73 15.89 27.40
C GLY A 341 -10.67 16.38 25.94
N ASP A 342 -9.53 16.35 25.31
CA ASP A 342 -9.37 16.65 23.87
C ASP A 342 -9.71 15.43 23.01
N LEU A 343 -10.17 15.68 21.80
CA LEU A 343 -10.46 14.70 20.77
C LEU A 343 -9.55 14.93 19.56
N ASP A 344 -8.90 13.86 19.10
CA ASP A 344 -8.13 13.81 17.87
C ASP A 344 -8.60 12.64 17.00
N ILE A 345 -8.98 12.93 15.75
CA ILE A 345 -9.32 11.91 14.74
C ILE A 345 -8.46 12.17 13.50
N SER A 346 -7.91 11.13 12.89
CA SER A 346 -7.25 11.22 11.60
C SER A 346 -7.88 10.26 10.58
N VAL A 347 -7.96 10.74 9.35
CA VAL A 347 -8.49 10.00 8.19
C VAL A 347 -7.40 9.97 7.13
N GLY A 348 -7.03 8.78 6.70
CA GLY A 348 -6.18 8.58 5.54
C GLY A 348 -7.01 8.65 4.27
N ILE A 349 -6.48 9.28 3.23
CA ILE A 349 -7.17 9.50 1.94
C ILE A 349 -6.22 9.12 0.82
N ARG A 350 -6.75 8.49 -0.23
CA ARG A 350 -6.08 8.35 -1.52
C ARG A 350 -7.05 8.64 -2.66
N ALA A 351 -6.53 9.27 -3.72
CA ALA A 351 -7.32 9.61 -4.89
C ALA A 351 -6.48 9.57 -6.18
N ARG A 352 -7.11 9.16 -7.30
CA ARG A 352 -6.49 9.12 -8.65
C ARG A 352 -6.47 10.47 -9.35
N GLY A 353 -6.55 11.56 -8.63
CA GLY A 353 -6.50 12.90 -9.18
C GLY A 353 -6.71 13.97 -8.12
N GLU A 354 -6.12 15.12 -8.35
CA GLU A 354 -6.20 16.27 -7.45
C GLU A 354 -7.65 16.71 -7.22
N SER A 355 -8.50 16.68 -8.26
CA SER A 355 -9.90 17.10 -8.15
C SER A 355 -10.72 16.24 -7.19
N TYR A 356 -10.50 14.93 -7.18
CA TYR A 356 -11.15 14.02 -6.24
C TYR A 356 -10.67 14.25 -4.81
N LEU A 357 -9.37 14.50 -4.65
CA LEU A 357 -8.79 14.80 -3.36
C LEU A 357 -9.31 16.12 -2.79
N ASP A 358 -9.38 17.17 -3.62
CA ASP A 358 -9.87 18.48 -3.23
C ASP A 358 -11.37 18.44 -2.90
N SER A 359 -12.17 17.65 -3.65
CA SER A 359 -13.60 17.44 -3.37
C SER A 359 -13.80 16.80 -2.00
N LEU A 360 -13.05 15.73 -1.70
CA LEU A 360 -13.16 15.04 -0.42
C LEU A 360 -12.66 15.90 0.75
N SER A 361 -11.60 16.70 0.53
CA SER A 361 -11.13 17.68 1.51
C SER A 361 -12.20 18.73 1.84
N ALA A 362 -12.90 19.26 0.83
CA ALA A 362 -13.98 20.23 1.03
C ALA A 362 -15.19 19.64 1.78
N GLU A 363 -15.53 18.38 1.51
CA GLU A 363 -16.55 17.63 2.25
C GLU A 363 -16.18 17.51 3.73
N TYR A 364 -14.92 17.13 4.01
CA TYR A 364 -14.43 16.98 5.37
C TYR A 364 -14.30 18.30 6.13
N GLU A 365 -13.90 19.37 5.46
CA GLU A 365 -13.89 20.71 6.05
C GLU A 365 -15.32 21.15 6.46
N THR A 366 -16.29 20.89 5.59
CA THR A 366 -17.71 21.16 5.87
C THR A 366 -18.18 20.33 7.08
N THR A 367 -17.86 19.04 7.11
CA THR A 367 -18.20 18.14 8.22
C THR A 367 -17.55 18.61 9.53
N ALA A 368 -16.29 19.03 9.48
CA ALA A 368 -15.60 19.59 10.65
C ALA A 368 -16.30 20.83 11.19
N GLY A 369 -16.75 21.73 10.30
CA GLY A 369 -17.53 22.92 10.68
C GLY A 369 -18.83 22.56 11.38
N LEU A 370 -19.58 21.59 10.85
CA LEU A 370 -20.83 21.09 11.44
C LEU A 370 -20.61 20.42 12.81
N CYS A 371 -19.50 19.71 12.98
CA CYS A 371 -19.13 19.04 14.23
C CYS A 371 -18.35 19.95 15.19
N SER A 372 -18.15 21.23 14.86
CA SER A 372 -17.40 22.21 15.64
C SER A 372 -15.98 21.73 16.00
N THR A 373 -15.28 21.13 15.04
CA THR A 373 -13.90 20.67 15.17
C THR A 373 -12.98 21.54 14.31
N LYS A 374 -11.71 21.65 14.70
CA LYS A 374 -10.67 22.21 13.84
C LYS A 374 -10.27 21.17 12.82
N TYR A 375 -10.10 21.59 11.59
CA TYR A 375 -9.70 20.76 10.46
C TYR A 375 -8.32 21.15 9.96
N ASP A 376 -7.50 20.16 9.66
CA ASP A 376 -6.24 20.32 8.94
C ASP A 376 -6.13 19.24 7.87
N PHE A 377 -5.56 19.62 6.71
CA PHE A 377 -5.41 18.75 5.56
C PHE A 377 -3.99 18.79 5.06
N LYS A 378 -3.35 17.64 5.00
CA LYS A 378 -1.96 17.53 4.55
C LYS A 378 -1.86 16.50 3.43
N LYS A 379 -1.52 16.96 2.23
CA LYS A 379 -1.14 16.09 1.11
C LYS A 379 0.20 15.44 1.41
N SER A 380 0.34 14.18 1.02
CA SER A 380 1.58 13.41 1.05
C SER A 380 1.73 12.69 -0.28
N GLY A 381 2.91 12.75 -0.86
CA GLY A 381 3.15 12.23 -2.20
C GLY A 381 2.66 13.16 -3.32
N ARG A 382 3.06 12.83 -4.52
CA ARG A 382 2.70 13.56 -5.73
C ARG A 382 2.01 12.63 -6.70
N LEU A 383 0.90 13.10 -7.28
CA LEU A 383 0.29 12.41 -8.41
C LEU A 383 1.30 12.27 -9.53
N TRP A 384 1.47 11.07 -10.04
CA TRP A 384 2.25 10.83 -11.24
C TRP A 384 1.36 10.29 -12.36
N ASN A 385 1.62 10.81 -13.55
CA ASN A 385 0.98 10.38 -14.78
C ASN A 385 2.06 10.31 -15.86
N SER A 386 2.16 9.19 -16.52
CA SER A 386 3.05 9.04 -17.66
C SER A 386 2.45 9.67 -18.91
N ASP A 387 3.29 10.21 -19.78
CA ASP A 387 2.84 10.68 -21.09
C ASP A 387 2.31 9.48 -21.91
N PRO A 388 1.01 9.45 -22.27
CA PRO A 388 0.43 8.36 -23.04
C PRO A 388 1.05 8.20 -24.44
N ASN A 389 1.73 9.24 -24.95
CA ASN A 389 2.41 9.22 -26.23
C ASN A 389 3.90 8.88 -26.13
N SER A 390 4.42 8.67 -24.91
CA SER A 390 5.80 8.23 -24.76
C SER A 390 6.03 6.85 -25.38
N ASN A 391 7.28 6.59 -25.85
CA ASN A 391 7.64 5.28 -26.39
C ASN A 391 7.40 4.16 -25.36
N LEU A 392 7.70 4.42 -24.07
CA LEU A 392 7.49 3.49 -22.97
C LEU A 392 6.03 3.07 -22.85
N VAL A 393 5.11 4.02 -22.74
CA VAL A 393 3.68 3.72 -22.60
C VAL A 393 3.11 3.07 -23.84
N THR A 394 3.45 3.59 -25.03
CA THR A 394 2.95 3.08 -26.31
C THR A 394 3.39 1.64 -26.53
N PHE A 395 4.68 1.32 -26.28
CA PHE A 395 5.20 -0.03 -26.42
C PHE A 395 4.49 -1.02 -25.50
N PHE A 396 4.45 -0.74 -24.20
CA PHE A 396 3.86 -1.67 -23.23
C PHE A 396 2.34 -1.79 -23.38
N THR A 397 1.62 -0.73 -23.74
CA THR A 397 0.19 -0.79 -24.07
C THR A 397 -0.07 -1.69 -25.28
N GLY A 398 0.83 -1.71 -26.24
CA GLY A 398 0.75 -2.62 -27.42
C GLY A 398 1.04 -4.09 -27.09
N CYS A 399 1.86 -4.35 -26.07
CA CYS A 399 2.26 -5.70 -25.67
C CYS A 399 1.28 -6.38 -24.70
N VAL A 400 0.54 -5.59 -23.91
CA VAL A 400 -0.34 -6.09 -22.85
C VAL A 400 -1.79 -6.01 -23.34
N PRO A 401 -2.49 -7.15 -23.54
CA PRO A 401 -3.90 -7.14 -23.92
C PRO A 401 -4.72 -6.45 -22.81
N GLN A 402 -5.46 -5.42 -23.20
CA GLN A 402 -6.41 -4.77 -22.29
C GLN A 402 -7.68 -5.61 -22.15
N THR A 403 -7.61 -6.69 -21.39
CA THR A 403 -8.75 -7.57 -21.13
C THR A 403 -9.17 -7.49 -19.67
N GLY A 404 -10.25 -6.74 -19.41
CA GLY A 404 -10.94 -6.70 -18.13
C GLY A 404 -10.49 -5.57 -17.18
N PRO A 405 -11.24 -5.40 -16.09
CA PRO A 405 -10.86 -4.45 -15.04
C PRO A 405 -9.54 -4.89 -14.42
N VAL A 406 -8.61 -4.00 -14.46
CA VAL A 406 -7.28 -4.14 -13.93
C VAL A 406 -7.38 -4.18 -12.40
N GLU A 407 -6.76 -5.15 -11.70
CA GLU A 407 -6.73 -5.16 -10.22
C GLU A 407 -6.33 -3.81 -9.62
N SER A 408 -5.46 -3.10 -10.30
CA SER A 408 -5.07 -1.73 -9.98
C SER A 408 -6.20 -0.70 -10.10
N SER A 409 -7.30 -1.00 -10.78
CA SER A 409 -8.46 -0.11 -10.85
C SER A 409 -9.29 -0.12 -9.57
N VAL A 410 -9.23 -1.21 -8.80
CA VAL A 410 -9.92 -1.37 -7.52
C VAL A 410 -9.02 -1.19 -6.29
N SER A 411 -7.73 -0.91 -6.49
CA SER A 411 -6.77 -0.64 -5.42
C SER A 411 -6.15 0.74 -5.57
N LEU A 412 -6.09 1.47 -4.47
CA LEU A 412 -5.39 2.76 -4.36
C LEU A 412 -4.11 2.63 -3.53
N LYS A 413 -3.44 1.47 -3.61
CA LYS A 413 -2.18 1.22 -2.87
C LYS A 413 -1.10 2.22 -3.25
N ALA A 414 -0.31 2.61 -2.27
CA ALA A 414 0.93 3.34 -2.54
C ALA A 414 1.91 2.44 -3.29
N THR A 415 2.77 3.07 -4.06
CA THR A 415 3.82 2.40 -4.81
C THR A 415 5.12 3.19 -4.70
N GLU A 416 6.24 2.57 -5.03
CA GLU A 416 7.53 3.26 -5.09
C GLU A 416 7.50 4.44 -6.07
N ASN A 417 6.66 4.36 -7.12
CA ASN A 417 6.52 5.42 -8.12
C ASN A 417 6.02 6.74 -7.51
N ASP A 418 5.21 6.69 -6.44
CA ASP A 418 4.73 7.88 -5.75
C ASP A 418 5.89 8.66 -5.12
N PHE A 419 6.85 7.95 -4.51
CA PHE A 419 8.07 8.53 -3.94
C PHE A 419 9.05 9.01 -5.01
N ILE A 420 9.14 8.31 -6.14
CA ILE A 420 9.95 8.75 -7.28
C ILE A 420 9.40 10.03 -7.86
N ALA A 421 8.08 10.17 -7.99
CA ALA A 421 7.43 11.38 -8.48
C ALA A 421 7.72 12.61 -7.62
N GLU A 422 7.92 12.44 -6.32
CA GLU A 422 8.37 13.54 -5.45
C GLU A 422 9.80 13.97 -5.77
N LYS A 423 10.69 13.02 -6.01
CA LYS A 423 12.11 13.28 -6.32
C LYS A 423 12.31 13.73 -7.77
N LEU A 424 11.57 13.14 -8.70
CA LEU A 424 11.70 13.24 -10.16
C LEU A 424 10.31 13.44 -10.78
N PRO A 425 9.73 14.65 -10.68
CA PRO A 425 8.34 14.91 -11.09
C PRO A 425 8.04 14.69 -12.58
N ASP A 426 9.04 14.76 -13.44
CA ASP A 426 8.89 14.63 -14.89
C ASP A 426 9.42 13.27 -15.40
N GLN A 427 9.63 12.30 -14.48
CA GLN A 427 10.14 10.97 -14.83
C GLN A 427 9.08 10.20 -15.64
N ASN A 428 9.47 9.71 -16.81
CA ASN A 428 8.63 8.79 -17.60
C ASN A 428 8.69 7.40 -16.96
N MET A 429 7.56 6.91 -16.42
CA MET A 429 7.53 5.68 -15.64
C MET A 429 6.22 4.92 -15.76
N ILE A 430 6.30 3.60 -15.69
CA ILE A 430 5.14 2.71 -15.60
C ILE A 430 5.31 1.74 -14.43
N ILE A 431 4.21 1.13 -13.98
CA ILE A 431 4.26 -0.10 -13.22
C ILE A 431 3.85 -1.22 -14.15
N TYR A 432 4.68 -2.24 -14.27
CA TYR A 432 4.38 -3.45 -15.01
C TYR A 432 4.12 -4.59 -14.03
N ALA A 433 2.84 -4.90 -13.83
CA ALA A 433 2.40 -5.99 -12.98
C ALA A 433 2.15 -7.25 -13.81
N PHE A 434 2.61 -8.43 -13.34
CA PHE A 434 2.44 -9.69 -14.05
C PHE A 434 2.25 -10.86 -13.09
N GLU A 435 1.47 -11.86 -13.52
CA GLU A 435 1.26 -13.09 -12.77
C GLU A 435 2.35 -14.14 -13.01
N LYS A 436 2.29 -15.27 -12.27
CA LYS A 436 3.27 -16.35 -12.39
C LYS A 436 3.27 -16.98 -13.79
N GLY A 437 2.10 -17.12 -14.43
CA GLY A 437 1.93 -17.68 -15.77
C GLY A 437 2.55 -16.82 -16.87
N ASP A 438 2.48 -15.50 -16.70
CA ASP A 438 2.87 -14.51 -17.70
C ASP A 438 4.33 -14.05 -17.61
N ARG A 439 5.09 -14.58 -16.65
CA ARG A 439 6.47 -14.16 -16.40
C ARG A 439 7.39 -14.22 -17.63
N LYS A 440 7.24 -15.25 -18.48
CA LYS A 440 8.04 -15.37 -19.72
C LYS A 440 7.69 -14.26 -20.70
N THR A 441 6.42 -13.98 -20.86
CA THR A 441 5.93 -12.87 -21.69
C THR A 441 6.42 -11.52 -21.15
N ALA A 442 6.37 -11.33 -19.81
CA ALA A 442 6.90 -10.13 -19.18
C ALA A 442 8.39 -9.95 -19.44
N LEU A 443 9.17 -11.01 -19.29
CA LEU A 443 10.61 -11.00 -19.58
C LEU A 443 10.89 -10.66 -21.05
N GLU A 444 10.18 -11.27 -22.00
CA GLU A 444 10.31 -10.99 -23.43
C GLU A 444 9.94 -9.54 -23.74
N ASN A 445 8.84 -9.01 -23.21
CA ASN A 445 8.42 -7.62 -23.40
C ASN A 445 9.47 -6.63 -22.86
N ILE A 446 9.97 -6.86 -21.64
CA ILE A 446 10.99 -5.98 -21.06
C ILE A 446 12.28 -6.02 -21.87
N THR A 447 12.76 -7.22 -22.24
CA THR A 447 13.99 -7.37 -23.02
C THR A 447 13.85 -6.73 -24.40
N ASN A 448 12.71 -6.89 -25.07
CA ASN A 448 12.46 -6.28 -26.37
C ASN A 448 12.37 -4.75 -26.28
N PHE A 449 11.85 -4.20 -25.18
CA PHE A 449 11.88 -2.75 -24.96
C PHE A 449 13.28 -2.21 -24.75
N LEU A 450 14.14 -2.96 -24.04
CA LEU A 450 15.50 -2.55 -23.70
C LEU A 450 16.48 -2.70 -24.86
N ASP A 451 16.14 -3.44 -25.91
CA ASP A 451 17.01 -3.75 -27.02
C ASP A 451 16.59 -2.96 -28.28
N PRO A 452 17.29 -1.86 -28.62
CA PRO A 452 16.94 -1.01 -29.74
C PRO A 452 17.11 -1.71 -31.10
N SER A 453 17.86 -2.82 -31.20
CA SER A 453 18.00 -3.58 -32.42
C SER A 453 16.72 -4.31 -32.84
N ILE A 454 15.83 -4.57 -31.88
CA ILE A 454 14.53 -5.24 -32.12
C ILE A 454 13.43 -4.23 -32.46
N GLN A 455 13.59 -2.97 -32.05
CA GLN A 455 12.59 -1.90 -32.27
C GLN A 455 12.68 -1.27 -33.68
N LYS A 456 13.67 -1.63 -34.47
CA LYS A 456 13.88 -1.17 -35.87
C LYS A 456 13.23 -2.14 -36.85
#